data_9bcb2931e669a3829cc087f55dd5afd9
#
_entry.id   9bcb2931e669a3829cc087f55dd5afd9
#
_cell.length_a   1.000
_cell.length_b   1.000
_cell.length_c   1.000
_cell.angle_alpha   90.00
_cell.angle_beta   90.00
_cell.angle_gamma   90.00
#
_symmetry.space_group_name_H-M   'P 1'
#
loop_
_entity.id
_entity.type
_entity.pdbx_description
1 polymer ?
#
loop_
_entity_poly.entity_id
_entity_poly.type
_entity_poly.pdbx_seq_one_letter_code
_entity_poly.pdbx_strand_id
1 'polypeptide(L)'
;RDTMEYFIREKRDVPDFDYAPAIPMPGLAFCANPYCAVFVLLIILIVMFPNPVTIFLWIGVFIIVFPIVAILSFRFSIRRGIDILEKHFHRIRPDVVLAFSWGGGILAAMIAEKKWLGKTVLMSPCHHVMSRIAMTKPPSLVSAAPSTLRVFCAQDDPFVPSKDLNKIFNECRGKVTILRDDHRLFSPQ
;
A
#
# COMPACT_ATOMS: atom_id res chain seq x y z
N ARG A 1 -15.57 -3.70 1.69
CA ARG A 1 -16.13 -4.78 2.51
C ARG A 1 -17.16 -5.56 1.72
N ASP A 2 -18.14 -4.87 1.13
CA ASP A 2 -19.26 -5.48 0.40
C ASP A 2 -18.85 -6.25 -0.87
N THR A 3 -17.80 -5.83 -1.55
CA THR A 3 -17.34 -6.42 -2.82
C THR A 3 -16.55 -7.72 -2.59
N MET A 4 -15.81 -7.82 -1.49
CA MET A 4 -15.16 -9.07 -1.12
C MET A 4 -16.18 -10.11 -0.60
N GLU A 5 -17.22 -9.66 0.09
CA GLU A 5 -18.34 -10.50 0.52
C GLU A 5 -19.12 -11.09 -0.68
N TYR A 6 -19.20 -10.38 -1.82
CA TYR A 6 -19.81 -10.89 -3.05
C TYR A 6 -19.04 -12.08 -3.61
N PHE A 7 -17.71 -12.02 -3.70
CA PHE A 7 -16.86 -13.14 -4.15
C PHE A 7 -16.95 -14.36 -3.23
N ILE A 8 -17.13 -14.14 -1.94
CA ILE A 8 -17.24 -15.19 -0.93
C ILE A 8 -18.63 -15.85 -0.99
N ARG A 9 -19.69 -15.10 -1.28
CA ARG A 9 -21.06 -15.63 -1.35
C ARG A 9 -21.31 -16.54 -2.54
N GLU A 10 -20.70 -16.32 -3.69
CA GLU A 10 -20.91 -17.11 -4.89
C GLU A 10 -20.16 -18.46 -4.90
N LYS A 11 -19.08 -18.57 -4.11
CA LYS A 11 -18.36 -19.83 -3.93
C LYS A 11 -18.56 -20.35 -2.51
N ARG A 12 -19.64 -21.08 -2.30
CA ARG A 12 -20.02 -21.71 -1.01
C ARG A 12 -19.01 -22.69 -0.40
N ASP A 13 -17.88 -22.95 -1.08
CA ASP A 13 -16.89 -23.95 -0.69
C ASP A 13 -15.47 -23.35 -0.52
N VAL A 14 -15.33 -22.07 -0.18
CA VAL A 14 -14.02 -21.54 0.20
C VAL A 14 -13.85 -21.70 1.71
N PRO A 15 -13.14 -22.73 2.16
CA PRO A 15 -12.89 -22.95 3.58
C PRO A 15 -11.97 -21.84 4.11
N ASP A 16 -12.26 -21.36 5.28
CA ASP A 16 -11.40 -20.56 6.15
C ASP A 16 -10.75 -19.34 5.52
N PHE A 17 -11.58 -18.34 5.17
CA PHE A 17 -11.09 -17.03 4.76
C PHE A 17 -10.78 -16.19 6.01
N ASP A 18 -9.50 -16.07 6.37
CA ASP A 18 -9.07 -15.18 7.46
C ASP A 18 -8.66 -13.81 6.91
N TYR A 19 -9.20 -12.75 7.49
CA TYR A 19 -8.86 -11.39 7.13
C TYR A 19 -7.61 -10.94 7.90
N ALA A 20 -6.64 -10.42 7.16
CA ALA A 20 -5.50 -9.77 7.79
C ALA A 20 -5.96 -8.56 8.62
N PRO A 21 -5.31 -8.28 9.75
CA PRO A 21 -5.60 -7.12 10.56
C PRO A 21 -5.41 -5.84 9.73
N ALA A 22 -6.17 -4.80 10.08
CA ALA A 22 -6.13 -3.53 9.39
C ALA A 22 -4.70 -2.97 9.33
N ILE A 23 -4.20 -2.76 8.11
CA ILE A 23 -2.88 -2.16 7.87
C ILE A 23 -3.05 -0.65 7.91
N PRO A 24 -2.27 0.08 8.73
CA PRO A 24 -2.38 1.53 8.83
C PRO A 24 -2.01 2.18 7.49
N MET A 25 -2.96 2.89 6.90
CA MET A 25 -2.72 3.77 5.75
C MET A 25 -2.22 5.13 6.24
N PRO A 26 -1.32 5.79 5.51
CA PRO A 26 -0.72 7.06 5.94
C PRO A 26 -1.71 8.19 6.21
N GLY A 27 -2.86 8.21 5.54
CA GLY A 27 -3.90 9.25 5.70
C GLY A 27 -4.97 8.96 6.75
N LEU A 28 -5.19 7.69 7.11
CA LEU A 28 -6.28 7.28 7.99
C LEU A 28 -5.81 6.99 9.42
N ALA A 29 -4.51 6.78 9.63
CA ALA A 29 -3.91 6.47 10.94
C ALA A 29 -3.25 7.72 11.56
N PHE A 30 -3.82 8.90 11.38
CA PHE A 30 -3.29 10.17 11.90
C PHE A 30 -2.96 10.07 13.39
N CYS A 31 -3.83 9.45 14.18
CA CYS A 31 -3.64 9.29 15.63
C CYS A 31 -2.56 8.27 16.03
N ALA A 32 -2.18 7.35 15.13
CA ALA A 32 -1.21 6.30 15.42
C ALA A 32 0.20 6.58 14.84
N ASN A 33 0.34 7.65 14.07
CA ASN A 33 1.59 8.01 13.42
C ASN A 33 2.30 9.15 14.18
N PRO A 34 3.48 8.90 14.80
CA PRO A 34 4.17 9.90 15.60
C PRO A 34 4.55 11.16 14.81
N TYR A 35 4.71 11.05 13.49
CA TYR A 35 5.03 12.21 12.64
C TYR A 35 3.86 13.17 12.46
N CYS A 36 2.62 12.70 12.65
CA CYS A 36 1.45 13.56 12.59
C CYS A 36 1.33 14.50 13.81
N ALA A 37 1.92 14.13 14.94
CA ALA A 37 1.97 14.98 16.13
C ALA A 37 2.77 16.27 15.83
N VAL A 38 3.83 16.17 15.04
CA VAL A 38 4.63 17.34 14.59
C VAL A 38 3.76 18.30 13.78
N PHE A 39 2.89 17.76 12.94
CA PHE A 39 2.00 18.54 12.10
C PHE A 39 0.93 19.30 12.92
N VAL A 40 0.34 18.62 13.89
CA VAL A 40 -0.63 19.21 14.82
C VAL A 40 0.02 20.33 15.64
N LEU A 41 1.24 20.08 16.14
CA LEU A 41 2.00 21.08 16.89
C LEU A 41 2.28 22.34 16.04
N LEU A 42 2.67 22.19 14.77
CA LEU A 42 2.88 23.32 13.86
C LEU A 42 1.60 24.13 13.64
N ILE A 43 0.44 23.49 13.48
CA ILE A 43 -0.85 24.17 13.36
C ILE A 43 -1.15 24.97 14.64
N ILE A 44 -0.95 24.38 15.82
CA ILE A 44 -1.15 25.05 17.10
C ILE A 44 -0.27 26.29 17.20
N LEU A 45 1.01 26.20 16.84
CA LEU A 45 1.95 27.33 16.87
C LEU A 45 1.52 28.47 15.92
N ILE A 46 1.01 28.16 14.72
CA ILE A 46 0.48 29.15 13.79
C ILE A 46 -0.73 29.89 14.41
N VAL A 47 -1.62 29.17 15.06
CA VAL A 47 -2.82 29.74 15.69
C VAL A 47 -2.48 30.58 16.92
N MET A 48 -1.48 30.16 17.70
CA MET A 48 -1.07 30.86 18.92
C MET A 48 -0.32 32.17 18.67
N PHE A 49 0.35 32.30 17.51
CA PHE A 49 1.16 33.46 17.18
C PHE A 49 0.77 34.11 15.84
N PRO A 50 -0.40 34.79 15.74
CA PRO A 50 -0.98 35.30 14.50
C PRO A 50 -0.36 36.58 13.97
N ASN A 51 0.94 36.83 14.14
CA ASN A 51 1.63 37.97 13.57
C ASN A 51 1.95 37.73 12.08
N PRO A 52 1.74 38.70 11.16
CA PRO A 52 2.02 38.53 9.73
C PRO A 52 3.43 37.99 9.43
N VAL A 53 4.44 38.46 10.09
CA VAL A 53 5.83 37.99 9.89
C VAL A 53 5.97 36.53 10.32
N THR A 54 5.39 36.16 11.46
CA THR A 54 5.39 34.80 11.96
C THR A 54 4.58 33.88 11.05
N ILE A 55 3.48 34.33 10.47
CA ILE A 55 2.69 33.55 9.50
C ILE A 55 3.54 33.19 8.26
N PHE A 56 4.25 34.18 7.67
CA PHE A 56 5.14 33.90 6.54
C PHE A 56 6.25 32.92 6.88
N LEU A 57 6.84 33.06 8.05
CA LEU A 57 7.87 32.13 8.55
C LEU A 57 7.30 30.70 8.70
N TRP A 58 6.11 30.58 9.28
CA TRP A 58 5.44 29.28 9.45
C TRP A 58 5.03 28.65 8.12
N ILE A 59 4.62 29.44 7.14
CA ILE A 59 4.35 28.94 5.78
C ILE A 59 5.64 28.36 5.18
N GLY A 60 6.78 29.04 5.33
CA GLY A 60 8.07 28.55 4.87
C GLY A 60 8.47 27.25 5.57
N VAL A 61 8.32 27.18 6.89
CA VAL A 61 8.56 25.94 7.67
C VAL A 61 7.62 24.82 7.22
N PHE A 62 6.33 25.12 6.98
CA PHE A 62 5.36 24.15 6.53
C PHE A 62 5.73 23.55 5.16
N ILE A 63 6.14 24.38 4.20
CA ILE A 63 6.57 23.93 2.86
C ILE A 63 7.74 22.95 2.94
N ILE A 64 8.64 23.12 3.92
CA ILE A 64 9.80 22.23 4.09
C ILE A 64 9.44 21.00 4.92
N VAL A 65 8.76 21.20 6.04
CA VAL A 65 8.49 20.14 7.02
C VAL A 65 7.43 19.16 6.52
N PHE A 66 6.38 19.65 5.83
CA PHE A 66 5.28 18.80 5.35
C PHE A 66 5.75 17.63 4.46
N PRO A 67 6.56 17.84 3.40
CA PRO A 67 7.02 16.75 2.57
C PRO A 67 7.89 15.75 3.34
N ILE A 68 8.71 16.23 4.28
CA ILE A 68 9.54 15.36 5.13
C ILE A 68 8.65 14.48 6.01
N VAL A 69 7.67 15.07 6.69
CA VAL A 69 6.72 14.35 7.53
C VAL A 69 5.92 13.35 6.70
N ALA A 70 5.46 13.72 5.50
CA ALA A 70 4.76 12.83 4.60
C ALA A 70 5.63 11.61 4.23
N ILE A 71 6.86 11.82 3.79
CA ILE A 71 7.81 10.76 3.44
C ILE A 71 8.03 9.81 4.61
N LEU A 72 8.32 10.37 5.80
CA LEU A 72 8.57 9.57 7.00
C LEU A 72 7.32 8.80 7.43
N SER A 73 6.14 9.40 7.32
CA SER A 73 4.86 8.75 7.60
C SER A 73 4.60 7.56 6.68
N PHE A 74 4.87 7.72 5.38
CA PHE A 74 4.75 6.61 4.42
C PHE A 74 5.72 5.48 4.73
N ARG A 75 6.99 5.80 5.00
CA ARG A 75 8.00 4.80 5.39
C ARG A 75 7.60 4.05 6.65
N PHE A 76 7.15 4.78 7.66
CA PHE A 76 6.66 4.20 8.90
C PHE A 76 5.47 3.26 8.66
N SER A 77 4.47 3.70 7.89
CA SER A 77 3.27 2.91 7.58
C SER A 77 3.61 1.63 6.81
N ILE A 78 4.53 1.71 5.83
CA ILE A 78 4.99 0.52 5.09
C ILE A 78 5.66 -0.47 6.05
N ARG A 79 6.62 -0.03 6.85
CA ARG A 79 7.33 -0.90 7.81
C ARG A 79 6.36 -1.51 8.83
N ARG A 80 5.49 -0.69 9.40
CA ARG A 80 4.49 -1.14 10.35
C ARG A 80 3.53 -2.17 9.73
N GLY A 81 3.14 -1.94 8.47
CA GLY A 81 2.31 -2.89 7.70
C GLY A 81 3.01 -4.23 7.51
N ILE A 82 4.29 -4.22 7.15
CA ILE A 82 5.11 -5.43 7.01
C ILE A 82 5.16 -6.19 8.35
N ASP A 83 5.47 -5.50 9.46
CA ASP A 83 5.57 -6.14 10.78
C ASP A 83 4.25 -6.76 11.24
N ILE A 84 3.12 -6.10 10.96
CA ILE A 84 1.79 -6.61 11.29
C ILE A 84 1.49 -7.88 10.48
N LEU A 85 1.71 -7.84 9.16
CA LEU A 85 1.45 -8.99 8.29
C LEU A 85 2.39 -10.15 8.60
N GLU A 86 3.67 -9.90 8.85
CA GLU A 86 4.64 -10.92 9.18
C GLU A 86 4.20 -11.70 10.45
N LYS A 87 3.84 -10.98 11.51
CA LYS A 87 3.32 -11.58 12.74
C LYS A 87 2.03 -12.39 12.50
N HIS A 88 1.14 -11.84 11.68
CA HIS A 88 -0.12 -12.50 11.34
C HIS A 88 0.12 -13.78 10.54
N PHE A 89 0.98 -13.76 9.53
CA PHE A 89 1.31 -14.92 8.71
C PHE A 89 2.02 -16.02 9.50
N HIS A 90 2.88 -15.65 10.44
CA HIS A 90 3.48 -16.62 11.35
C HIS A 90 2.45 -17.34 12.22
N ARG A 91 1.37 -16.65 12.60
CA ARG A 91 0.29 -17.19 13.44
C ARG A 91 -0.64 -18.11 12.66
N ILE A 92 -1.12 -17.67 11.47
CA ILE A 92 -2.16 -18.39 10.73
C ILE A 92 -1.59 -19.35 9.67
N ARG A 93 -0.33 -19.14 9.21
CA ARG A 93 0.35 -19.92 8.17
C ARG A 93 -0.52 -20.10 6.91
N PRO A 94 -0.90 -19.02 6.23
CA PRO A 94 -1.83 -19.10 5.10
C PRO A 94 -1.23 -19.89 3.93
N ASP A 95 -2.05 -20.71 3.26
CA ASP A 95 -1.65 -21.42 2.04
C ASP A 95 -1.55 -20.50 0.82
N VAL A 96 -2.40 -19.48 0.77
CA VAL A 96 -2.46 -18.47 -0.29
C VAL A 96 -2.77 -17.11 0.32
N VAL A 97 -2.08 -16.08 -0.16
CA VAL A 97 -2.38 -14.69 0.23
C VAL A 97 -2.90 -13.92 -0.97
N LEU A 98 -4.05 -13.29 -0.80
CA LEU A 98 -4.62 -12.36 -1.75
C LEU A 98 -4.51 -10.95 -1.17
N ALA A 99 -3.92 -10.02 -1.93
CA ALA A 99 -3.72 -8.65 -1.46
C ALA A 99 -4.06 -7.63 -2.54
N PHE A 100 -4.82 -6.60 -2.16
CA PHE A 100 -5.34 -5.57 -3.05
C PHE A 100 -4.73 -4.21 -2.73
N SER A 101 -4.47 -3.41 -3.78
CA SER A 101 -4.10 -1.99 -3.69
C SER A 101 -2.94 -1.72 -2.71
N TRP A 102 -3.19 -0.99 -1.62
CA TRP A 102 -2.22 -0.70 -0.56
C TRP A 102 -1.67 -1.99 0.08
N GLY A 103 -2.56 -2.94 0.42
CA GLY A 103 -2.17 -4.25 0.93
C GLY A 103 -1.29 -5.03 -0.05
N GLY A 104 -1.60 -4.95 -1.35
CA GLY A 104 -0.78 -5.50 -2.43
C GLY A 104 0.61 -4.85 -2.48
N GLY A 105 0.70 -3.54 -2.22
CA GLY A 105 1.97 -2.82 -2.12
C GLY A 105 2.83 -3.27 -0.94
N ILE A 106 2.23 -3.47 0.23
CA ILE A 106 2.93 -3.99 1.43
C ILE A 106 3.40 -5.43 1.19
N LEU A 107 2.54 -6.28 0.63
CA LEU A 107 2.91 -7.66 0.34
C LEU A 107 4.03 -7.76 -0.71
N ALA A 108 4.03 -6.88 -1.72
CA ALA A 108 5.13 -6.77 -2.67
C ALA A 108 6.47 -6.42 -1.98
N ALA A 109 6.44 -5.54 -0.97
CA ALA A 109 7.62 -5.23 -0.17
C ALA A 109 8.08 -6.44 0.66
N MET A 110 7.16 -7.19 1.28
CA MET A 110 7.48 -8.42 2.00
C MET A 110 8.13 -9.49 1.11
N ILE A 111 7.63 -9.63 -0.12
CA ILE A 111 8.21 -10.55 -1.12
C ILE A 111 9.64 -10.12 -1.47
N ALA A 112 9.87 -8.83 -1.72
CA ALA A 112 11.19 -8.30 -2.03
C ALA A 112 12.18 -8.46 -0.88
N GLU A 113 11.72 -8.37 0.37
CA GLU A 113 12.50 -8.62 1.58
C GLU A 113 12.64 -10.12 1.92
N LYS A 114 12.07 -11.01 1.10
CA LYS A 114 12.00 -12.46 1.33
C LYS A 114 11.33 -12.89 2.64
N LYS A 115 10.48 -12.03 3.18
CA LYS A 115 9.66 -12.31 4.37
C LYS A 115 8.42 -13.15 4.06
N TRP A 116 8.03 -13.17 2.79
CA TRP A 116 6.95 -14.01 2.28
C TRP A 116 7.32 -14.56 0.91
N LEU A 117 7.27 -15.88 0.75
CA LEU A 117 7.55 -16.60 -0.49
C LEU A 117 6.44 -17.60 -0.86
N GLY A 118 5.31 -17.55 -0.16
CA GLY A 118 4.16 -18.41 -0.39
C GLY A 118 3.36 -18.02 -1.64
N LYS A 119 2.32 -18.80 -1.93
CA LYS A 119 1.42 -18.52 -3.05
C LYS A 119 0.75 -17.17 -2.87
N THR A 120 0.80 -16.33 -3.91
CA THR A 120 0.38 -14.93 -3.81
C THR A 120 -0.42 -14.50 -5.02
N VAL A 121 -1.50 -13.79 -4.76
CA VAL A 121 -2.28 -13.04 -5.75
C VAL A 121 -2.25 -11.56 -5.38
N LEU A 122 -1.67 -10.74 -6.24
CA LEU A 122 -1.68 -9.29 -6.10
C LEU A 122 -2.72 -8.69 -7.05
N MET A 123 -3.56 -7.83 -6.54
CA MET A 123 -4.60 -7.13 -7.30
C MET A 123 -4.35 -5.63 -7.23
N SER A 124 -4.10 -5.00 -8.38
CA SER A 124 -3.75 -3.57 -8.51
C SER A 124 -2.72 -3.09 -7.47
N PRO A 125 -1.55 -3.74 -7.36
CA PRO A 125 -0.59 -3.43 -6.31
C PRO A 125 0.05 -2.06 -6.53
N CYS A 126 -0.07 -1.15 -5.57
CA CYS A 126 0.40 0.23 -5.70
C CYS A 126 1.85 0.46 -5.19
N HIS A 127 2.70 -0.59 -5.14
CA HIS A 127 4.05 -0.51 -4.57
C HIS A 127 4.97 0.53 -5.24
N HIS A 128 4.83 0.78 -6.56
CA HIS A 128 5.60 1.81 -7.25
C HIS A 128 5.21 3.22 -6.80
N VAL A 129 3.90 3.49 -6.64
CA VAL A 129 3.40 4.78 -6.14
C VAL A 129 3.81 4.99 -4.69
N MET A 130 3.65 3.95 -3.85
CA MET A 130 4.09 3.99 -2.45
C MET A 130 5.57 4.31 -2.32
N SER A 131 6.41 3.68 -3.13
CA SER A 131 7.86 3.90 -3.11
C SER A 131 8.24 5.30 -3.58
N ARG A 132 7.55 5.86 -4.59
CA ARG A 132 7.77 7.25 -5.02
C ARG A 132 7.47 8.23 -3.90
N ILE A 133 6.32 8.10 -3.23
CA ILE A 133 5.95 8.97 -2.11
C ILE A 133 6.90 8.80 -0.93
N ALA A 134 7.28 7.57 -0.62
CA ALA A 134 8.26 7.27 0.42
C ALA A 134 9.70 7.62 0.03
N MET A 135 9.97 8.06 -1.21
CA MET A 135 11.30 8.30 -1.75
C MET A 135 12.25 7.11 -1.51
N THR A 136 11.75 5.90 -1.81
CA THR A 136 12.50 4.65 -1.71
C THR A 136 12.56 3.96 -3.06
N LYS A 137 13.48 3.00 -3.20
CA LYS A 137 13.49 2.13 -4.36
C LYS A 137 12.25 1.21 -4.32
N PRO A 138 11.51 1.08 -5.42
CA PRO A 138 10.38 0.15 -5.46
C PRO A 138 10.85 -1.29 -5.23
N PRO A 139 10.07 -2.08 -4.47
CA PRO A 139 10.37 -3.48 -4.24
C PRO A 139 10.33 -4.24 -5.58
N SER A 140 11.31 -5.13 -5.81
CA SER A 140 11.34 -5.97 -6.99
C SER A 140 10.58 -7.27 -6.76
N LEU A 141 9.63 -7.57 -7.63
CA LEU A 141 8.85 -8.81 -7.59
C LEU A 141 9.58 -10.00 -8.26
N VAL A 142 10.74 -9.76 -8.85
CA VAL A 142 11.56 -10.80 -9.52
C VAL A 142 12.00 -11.90 -8.54
N SER A 143 12.12 -11.57 -7.25
CA SER A 143 12.50 -12.53 -6.20
C SER A 143 11.39 -13.53 -5.86
N ALA A 144 10.12 -13.25 -6.23
CA ALA A 144 9.04 -14.21 -6.04
C ALA A 144 9.15 -15.35 -7.05
N ALA A 145 9.03 -16.57 -6.56
CA ALA A 145 9.03 -17.74 -7.44
C ALA A 145 7.91 -17.62 -8.49
N PRO A 146 8.22 -17.85 -9.76
CA PRO A 146 7.25 -17.68 -10.84
C PRO A 146 5.96 -18.47 -10.72
N SER A 147 6.00 -19.65 -10.15
CA SER A 147 4.82 -20.50 -9.94
C SER A 147 3.88 -20.02 -8.84
N THR A 148 4.36 -19.17 -7.94
CA THR A 148 3.65 -18.78 -6.72
C THR A 148 3.01 -17.40 -6.81
N LEU A 149 3.41 -16.56 -7.77
CA LEU A 149 2.91 -15.19 -7.92
C LEU A 149 1.94 -15.09 -9.11
N ARG A 150 0.81 -14.42 -8.91
CA ARG A 150 -0.09 -13.93 -9.96
C ARG A 150 -0.38 -12.46 -9.68
N VAL A 151 -0.42 -11.65 -10.71
CA VAL A 151 -0.70 -10.23 -10.60
C VAL A 151 -1.85 -9.86 -11.54
N PHE A 152 -2.87 -9.22 -11.02
CA PHE A 152 -3.97 -8.65 -11.78
C PHE A 152 -3.89 -7.14 -11.68
N CYS A 153 -3.91 -6.46 -12.82
CA CYS A 153 -3.90 -5.00 -12.87
C CYS A 153 -5.05 -4.52 -13.75
N ALA A 154 -5.64 -3.40 -13.38
CA ALA A 154 -6.60 -2.71 -14.24
C ALA A 154 -5.86 -1.82 -15.25
N GLN A 155 -6.41 -1.73 -16.48
CA GLN A 155 -5.84 -0.89 -17.53
C GLN A 155 -5.95 0.59 -17.20
N ASP A 156 -7.08 1.01 -16.62
CA ASP A 156 -7.42 2.41 -16.34
C ASP A 156 -7.27 2.75 -14.85
N ASP A 157 -6.31 2.11 -14.17
CA ASP A 157 -6.05 2.30 -12.74
C ASP A 157 -5.30 3.62 -12.46
N PRO A 158 -5.94 4.60 -11.78
CA PRO A 158 -5.29 5.87 -11.48
C PRO A 158 -4.13 5.73 -10.47
N PHE A 159 -4.10 4.65 -9.68
CA PHE A 159 -3.04 4.38 -8.71
C PHE A 159 -1.90 3.51 -9.27
N VAL A 160 -2.12 2.89 -10.44
CA VAL A 160 -1.10 2.11 -11.15
C VAL A 160 -0.97 2.66 -12.58
N PRO A 161 -0.37 3.84 -12.77
CA PRO A 161 -0.22 4.45 -14.09
C PRO A 161 0.46 3.52 -15.09
N SER A 162 0.17 3.68 -16.38
CA SER A 162 0.70 2.85 -17.49
C SER A 162 2.21 2.62 -17.43
N LYS A 163 2.97 3.62 -16.98
CA LYS A 163 4.42 3.51 -16.77
C LYS A 163 4.79 2.47 -15.70
N ASP A 164 4.02 2.40 -14.63
CA ASP A 164 4.25 1.45 -13.54
C ASP A 164 3.71 0.08 -13.91
N LEU A 165 2.58 0.02 -14.62
CA LEU A 165 2.04 -1.22 -15.18
C LEU A 165 3.06 -1.93 -16.09
N ASN A 166 3.72 -1.19 -16.99
CA ASN A 166 4.78 -1.74 -17.84
C ASN A 166 5.97 -2.28 -17.03
N LYS A 167 6.33 -1.63 -15.92
CA LYS A 167 7.40 -2.14 -15.03
C LYS A 167 6.97 -3.44 -14.35
N ILE A 168 5.77 -3.48 -13.78
CA ILE A 168 5.21 -4.68 -13.15
C ILE A 168 5.15 -5.83 -14.16
N PHE A 169 4.71 -5.54 -15.40
CA PHE A 169 4.67 -6.53 -16.47
C PHE A 169 6.06 -7.10 -16.79
N ASN A 170 7.06 -6.25 -16.90
CA ASN A 170 8.44 -6.66 -17.18
C ASN A 170 9.07 -7.45 -16.02
N GLU A 171 8.76 -7.08 -14.78
CA GLU A 171 9.26 -7.76 -13.58
C GLU A 171 8.62 -9.16 -13.42
N CYS A 172 7.35 -9.29 -13.74
CA CYS A 172 6.57 -10.50 -13.46
C CYS A 172 6.37 -11.42 -14.68
N ARG A 173 6.96 -11.14 -15.83
CA ARG A 173 6.96 -11.89 -17.11
C ARG A 173 5.89 -12.98 -17.24
N GLY A 174 4.78 -12.67 -17.91
CA GLY A 174 3.71 -13.63 -18.22
C GLY A 174 2.81 -14.05 -17.06
N LYS A 175 2.90 -13.36 -15.92
CA LYS A 175 2.08 -13.60 -14.73
C LYS A 175 1.20 -12.42 -14.36
N VAL A 176 1.26 -11.37 -15.19
CA VAL A 176 0.39 -10.21 -15.09
C VAL A 176 -0.77 -10.40 -16.05
N THR A 177 -1.97 -10.33 -15.51
CA THR A 177 -3.20 -10.25 -16.29
C THR A 177 -3.70 -8.81 -16.23
N ILE A 178 -3.86 -8.16 -17.37
CA ILE A 178 -4.41 -6.82 -17.49
C ILE A 178 -5.88 -6.95 -17.80
N LEU A 179 -6.72 -6.36 -16.96
CA LEU A 179 -8.16 -6.33 -17.10
C LEU A 179 -8.60 -4.95 -17.63
N ARG A 180 -9.61 -4.93 -18.49
CA ARG A 180 -10.26 -3.68 -18.94
C ARG A 180 -11.20 -3.20 -17.84
N ASP A 181 -10.65 -2.59 -16.81
CA ASP A 181 -11.36 -2.20 -15.61
C ASP A 181 -10.66 -1.01 -14.93
N ASP A 182 -11.33 -0.44 -13.93
CA ASP A 182 -10.76 0.57 -13.03
C ASP A 182 -9.99 -0.10 -11.87
N HIS A 183 -9.54 0.73 -10.92
CA HIS A 183 -8.80 0.26 -9.74
C HIS A 183 -9.53 -0.82 -8.93
N ARG A 184 -10.86 -0.87 -9.01
CA ARG A 184 -11.68 -1.79 -8.19
C ARG A 184 -11.63 -3.23 -8.68
N LEU A 185 -11.33 -3.46 -9.98
CA LEU A 185 -11.29 -4.77 -10.63
C LEU A 185 -12.61 -5.57 -10.54
N PHE A 186 -13.75 -4.87 -10.55
CA PHE A 186 -15.06 -5.47 -10.27
C PHE A 186 -16.16 -5.05 -11.24
N SER A 187 -15.82 -4.41 -12.36
CA SER A 187 -16.82 -4.13 -13.38
C SER A 187 -17.29 -5.46 -14.00
N PRO A 188 -18.60 -5.73 -14.05
CA PRO A 188 -19.10 -6.88 -14.77
C PRO A 188 -18.69 -6.76 -16.25
N GLN A 189 -17.97 -7.72 -16.75
CA GLN A 189 -17.55 -7.81 -18.14
C GLN A 189 -18.66 -8.46 -18.97
#